data_f33959549272318ded423d5627b5aa26
#
_entry.id   f33959549272318ded423d5627b5aa26
#
_cell.length_a   1.000
_cell.length_b   1.000
_cell.length_c   1.000
_cell.angle_alpha   90.00
_cell.angle_beta   90.00
_cell.angle_gamma   90.00
#
_symmetry.space_group_name_H-M   'P 1'
#
loop_
_entity.id
_entity.type
_entity.pdbx_description
1 polymer ?
#
loop_
_entity_poly.entity_id
_entity_poly.type
_entity_poly.pdbx_seq_one_letter_code
_entity_poly.pdbx_strand_id
1 'polypeptide(L)'
;MSTTAIAFPAINTYLYLGSTASPTVYTNPIANVGDYTGPGMSKQVVDVTSHSAVVPWREKITTLLDGGDLTLPLYFIPDDTDLQALLTVFLTNGFAGIRWYKLLFTDGTFYTFEASISKWNYKIPVAGVVTVDVTFTITGEVFVP
;
A
#
# COMPACT_ATOMS: atom_id res chain seq x y z
N MET A 1 -4.78 -32.46 -3.04
CA MET A 1 -3.62 -32.24 -3.91
C MET A 1 -2.77 -31.10 -3.35
N SER A 2 -1.51 -31.38 -3.12
CA SER A 2 -0.63 -30.29 -2.70
C SER A 2 -0.18 -29.52 -3.93
N THR A 3 -0.34 -28.23 -3.90
CA THR A 3 0.23 -27.33 -4.90
C THR A 3 1.63 -26.95 -4.46
N THR A 4 2.57 -27.09 -5.36
CA THR A 4 3.90 -26.55 -5.12
C THR A 4 3.79 -25.05 -5.07
N ALA A 5 4.18 -24.44 -3.95
CA ALA A 5 4.22 -22.99 -3.83
C ALA A 5 5.38 -22.46 -4.69
N ILE A 6 5.05 -21.73 -5.72
CA ILE A 6 6.02 -21.15 -6.64
C ILE A 6 5.94 -19.63 -6.50
N ALA A 7 7.09 -18.99 -6.28
CA ALA A 7 7.17 -17.54 -6.32
C ALA A 7 6.87 -17.07 -7.74
N PHE A 8 6.10 -16.02 -7.87
CA PHE A 8 5.73 -15.46 -9.17
C PHE A 8 6.50 -14.16 -9.43
N PRO A 9 6.69 -13.80 -10.71
CA PRO A 9 7.39 -12.56 -11.04
C PRO A 9 6.57 -11.33 -10.68
N ALA A 10 7.25 -10.26 -10.32
CA ALA A 10 6.62 -8.99 -10.00
C ALA A 10 6.08 -8.24 -11.22
N ILE A 11 6.57 -8.57 -12.40
CA ILE A 11 6.11 -7.96 -13.64
C ILE A 11 4.59 -8.21 -13.83
N ASN A 12 3.87 -7.21 -14.31
CA ASN A 12 2.41 -7.24 -14.47
C ASN A 12 1.64 -7.28 -13.13
N THR A 13 2.27 -6.83 -12.06
CA THR A 13 1.57 -6.49 -10.82
C THR A 13 1.08 -5.05 -10.95
N TYR A 14 -0.22 -4.83 -10.73
CA TYR A 14 -0.85 -3.54 -10.95
C TYR A 14 -1.50 -3.01 -9.68
N LEU A 15 -1.43 -1.69 -9.50
CA LEU A 15 -2.19 -0.99 -8.48
C LEU A 15 -3.33 -0.25 -9.16
N TYR A 16 -4.55 -0.45 -8.68
CA TYR A 16 -5.75 0.22 -9.19
C TYR A 16 -6.21 1.28 -8.22
N LEU A 17 -6.58 2.43 -8.76
CA LEU A 17 -7.26 3.48 -8.01
C LEU A 17 -8.77 3.23 -8.07
N GLY A 18 -9.39 3.15 -6.91
CA GLY A 18 -10.83 2.97 -6.79
C GLY A 18 -11.55 4.24 -6.38
N SER A 19 -12.83 4.09 -6.11
CA SER A 19 -13.70 5.17 -5.63
C SER A 19 -13.66 5.30 -4.11
N THR A 20 -14.37 6.28 -3.57
CA THR A 20 -14.56 6.43 -2.12
C THR A 20 -15.72 5.60 -1.61
N ALA A 21 -16.59 5.13 -2.50
CA ALA A 21 -17.81 4.39 -2.15
C ALA A 21 -17.54 2.88 -2.06
N SER A 22 -18.40 2.18 -1.33
CA SER A 22 -18.41 0.72 -1.27
C SER A 22 -19.76 0.22 -1.80
N PRO A 23 -19.81 -0.75 -2.75
CA PRO A 23 -18.69 -1.44 -3.38
C PRO A 23 -17.88 -0.53 -4.28
N THR A 24 -16.58 -0.81 -4.33
CA THR A 24 -15.63 0.02 -5.06
C THR A 24 -15.52 -0.45 -6.50
N VAL A 25 -15.50 0.51 -7.42
CA VAL A 25 -15.25 0.24 -8.84
C VAL A 25 -13.81 0.60 -9.15
N TYR A 26 -13.07 -0.35 -9.72
CA TYR A 26 -11.71 -0.17 -10.18
C TYR A 26 -11.72 -0.18 -11.71
N THR A 27 -11.29 0.92 -12.31
CA THR A 27 -11.38 1.06 -13.77
C THR A 27 -10.09 0.71 -14.49
N ASN A 28 -9.02 1.45 -14.21
CA ASN A 28 -7.75 1.28 -14.90
C ASN A 28 -6.61 1.14 -13.91
N PRO A 29 -5.60 0.30 -14.22
CA PRO A 29 -4.40 0.24 -13.41
C PRO A 29 -3.61 1.54 -13.55
N ILE A 30 -2.89 1.89 -12.48
CA ILE A 30 -1.96 3.03 -12.52
C ILE A 30 -0.76 2.63 -13.37
N ALA A 31 -0.53 3.38 -14.43
CA ALA A 31 0.56 3.12 -15.37
C ALA A 31 1.85 3.83 -14.95
N ASN A 32 2.95 3.50 -15.64
CA ASN A 32 4.25 4.16 -15.50
C ASN A 32 4.83 4.10 -14.08
N VAL A 33 4.69 2.96 -13.45
CA VAL A 33 5.11 2.71 -12.07
C VAL A 33 6.42 1.94 -12.06
N GLY A 34 7.31 2.31 -11.13
CA GLY A 34 8.53 1.55 -10.86
C GLY A 34 8.30 0.46 -9.82
N ASP A 35 9.29 0.24 -8.95
CA ASP A 35 9.25 -0.84 -7.98
C ASP A 35 8.32 -0.50 -6.80
N TYR A 36 7.36 -1.38 -6.54
CA TYR A 36 6.48 -1.24 -5.38
C TYR A 36 7.18 -1.67 -4.10
N THR A 37 6.88 -0.98 -3.00
CA THR A 37 7.30 -1.39 -1.66
C THR A 37 6.11 -1.31 -0.71
N GLY A 38 5.75 -2.43 -0.12
CA GLY A 38 4.63 -2.52 0.81
C GLY A 38 3.46 -3.34 0.26
N PRO A 39 2.34 -3.37 0.95
CA PRO A 39 2.07 -2.76 2.26
C PRO A 39 2.87 -3.41 3.40
N GLY A 40 3.38 -2.56 4.29
CA GLY A 40 4.18 -3.00 5.44
C GLY A 40 3.33 -3.22 6.68
N MET A 41 2.57 -4.30 6.70
CA MET A 41 1.67 -4.61 7.80
C MET A 41 2.44 -4.96 9.08
N SER A 42 1.93 -4.50 10.22
CA SER A 42 2.54 -4.75 11.53
C SER A 42 1.47 -4.97 12.59
N LYS A 43 1.91 -5.48 13.73
CA LYS A 43 1.06 -5.65 14.90
C LYS A 43 1.69 -4.92 16.07
N GLN A 44 0.86 -4.33 16.91
CA GLN A 44 1.31 -3.77 18.17
C GLN A 44 1.60 -4.89 19.15
N VAL A 45 2.76 -4.82 19.82
CA VAL A 45 3.20 -5.79 20.80
C VAL A 45 3.09 -5.15 22.18
N VAL A 46 2.45 -5.85 23.13
CA VAL A 46 2.29 -5.39 24.50
C VAL A 46 2.95 -6.39 25.44
N ASP A 47 3.76 -5.89 26.38
CA ASP A 47 4.39 -6.69 27.42
C ASP A 47 3.38 -6.91 28.55
N VAL A 48 3.07 -8.17 28.81
CA VAL A 48 2.13 -8.59 29.86
C VAL A 48 2.81 -9.41 30.95
N THR A 49 4.15 -9.29 31.07
CA THR A 49 4.91 -10.01 32.06
C THR A 49 4.42 -9.66 33.47
N SER A 50 4.11 -10.68 34.27
CA SER A 50 3.64 -10.53 35.64
C SER A 50 4.82 -10.52 36.62
N HIS A 51 4.68 -9.79 37.74
CA HIS A 51 5.63 -9.84 38.86
C HIS A 51 5.73 -11.22 39.48
N SER A 52 4.72 -12.06 39.31
CA SER A 52 4.71 -13.43 39.78
C SER A 52 5.26 -14.43 38.77
N ALA A 53 5.88 -13.98 37.71
CA ALA A 53 6.49 -14.85 36.71
C ALA A 53 7.57 -15.72 37.30
N VAL A 54 7.46 -17.04 37.11
CA VAL A 54 8.39 -18.04 37.65
C VAL A 54 9.65 -18.14 36.82
N VAL A 55 9.56 -17.85 35.53
CA VAL A 55 10.68 -17.92 34.59
C VAL A 55 11.11 -16.51 34.17
N PRO A 56 12.41 -16.29 33.91
CA PRO A 56 12.93 -14.95 33.61
C PRO A 56 12.69 -14.51 32.17
N TRP A 57 11.61 -14.94 31.54
CA TRP A 57 11.26 -14.59 30.18
C TRP A 57 10.10 -13.61 30.19
N ARG A 58 10.19 -12.61 29.28
CA ARG A 58 9.09 -11.66 29.09
C ARG A 58 7.96 -12.32 28.32
N GLU A 59 6.75 -12.07 28.77
CA GLU A 59 5.53 -12.50 28.10
C GLU A 59 4.97 -11.32 27.30
N LYS A 60 4.69 -11.54 26.03
CA LYS A 60 4.20 -10.51 25.13
C LYS A 60 2.99 -11.03 24.36
N ILE A 61 2.03 -10.14 24.12
CA ILE A 61 0.89 -10.41 23.23
C ILE A 61 0.85 -9.36 22.14
N THR A 62 0.31 -9.75 21.01
CA THR A 62 0.05 -8.82 19.91
C THR A 62 -1.41 -8.38 19.96
N THR A 63 -1.66 -7.12 19.68
CA THR A 63 -3.00 -6.53 19.76
C THR A 63 -3.47 -6.00 18.42
N LEU A 64 -3.25 -4.73 18.13
CA LEU A 64 -3.78 -4.05 16.95
C LEU A 64 -2.94 -4.33 15.71
N LEU A 65 -3.62 -4.50 14.59
CA LEU A 65 -3.02 -4.58 13.27
C LEU A 65 -2.96 -3.21 12.64
N ASP A 66 -1.88 -2.93 11.93
CA ASP A 66 -1.68 -1.71 11.15
C ASP A 66 -1.30 -2.12 9.73
N GLY A 67 -2.00 -1.56 8.76
CA GLY A 67 -1.72 -1.81 7.35
C GLY A 67 -0.41 -1.20 6.87
N GLY A 68 0.12 -0.23 7.59
CA GLY A 68 1.38 0.42 7.26
C GLY A 68 1.31 1.32 6.05
N ASP A 69 2.42 1.39 5.34
CA ASP A 69 2.58 2.26 4.19
C ASP A 69 2.89 1.45 2.92
N LEU A 70 2.42 1.97 1.80
CA LEU A 70 2.79 1.48 0.48
C LEU A 70 3.51 2.62 -0.24
N THR A 71 4.72 2.38 -0.67
CA THR A 71 5.51 3.36 -1.43
C THR A 71 5.63 2.93 -2.88
N LEU A 72 5.50 3.89 -3.77
CA LEU A 72 5.33 3.65 -5.19
C LEU A 72 6.01 4.77 -5.97
N PRO A 73 7.07 4.49 -6.73
CA PRO A 73 7.65 5.49 -7.62
C PRO A 73 6.90 5.51 -8.95
N LEU A 74 6.54 6.72 -9.39
CA LEU A 74 5.92 6.96 -10.68
C LEU A 74 6.90 7.71 -11.57
N TYR A 75 6.97 7.34 -12.84
CA TYR A 75 7.66 8.16 -13.82
C TYR A 75 6.86 9.43 -14.08
N PHE A 76 7.55 10.58 -14.02
CA PHE A 76 6.90 11.86 -14.21
C PHE A 76 6.59 12.11 -15.69
N ILE A 77 5.32 11.95 -16.04
CA ILE A 77 4.79 12.25 -17.37
C ILE A 77 3.65 13.24 -17.15
N PRO A 78 3.85 14.53 -17.48
CA PRO A 78 2.86 15.57 -17.13
C PRO A 78 1.46 15.34 -17.69
N ASP A 79 1.36 14.69 -18.86
CA ASP A 79 0.07 14.42 -19.52
C ASP A 79 -0.57 13.10 -19.08
N ASP A 80 0.05 12.37 -18.16
CA ASP A 80 -0.47 11.10 -17.66
C ASP A 80 -1.71 11.35 -16.81
N THR A 81 -2.84 10.79 -17.21
CA THR A 81 -4.11 10.95 -16.50
C THR A 81 -4.08 10.29 -15.12
N ASP A 82 -3.36 9.18 -14.98
CA ASP A 82 -3.22 8.49 -13.69
C ASP A 82 -2.44 9.33 -12.70
N LEU A 83 -1.35 9.94 -13.14
CA LEU A 83 -0.55 10.83 -12.30
C LEU A 83 -1.38 12.04 -11.84
N GLN A 84 -2.15 12.64 -12.74
CA GLN A 84 -3.02 13.77 -12.43
C GLN A 84 -4.13 13.38 -11.45
N ALA A 85 -4.72 12.21 -11.62
CA ALA A 85 -5.76 11.70 -10.73
C ALA A 85 -5.21 11.48 -9.31
N LEU A 86 -4.02 10.91 -9.18
CA LEU A 86 -3.36 10.71 -7.89
C LEU A 86 -2.99 12.02 -7.22
N LEU A 87 -2.52 12.99 -7.99
CA LEU A 87 -2.20 14.32 -7.46
C LEU A 87 -3.46 15.01 -6.93
N THR A 88 -4.58 14.88 -7.63
CA THR A 88 -5.86 15.41 -7.18
C THR A 88 -6.29 14.77 -5.86
N VAL A 89 -6.14 13.46 -5.73
CA VAL A 89 -6.43 12.74 -4.49
C VAL A 89 -5.52 13.23 -3.35
N PHE A 90 -4.23 13.43 -3.63
CA PHE A 90 -3.29 13.93 -2.64
C PHE A 90 -3.66 15.33 -2.13
N LEU A 91 -4.11 16.20 -3.01
CA LEU A 91 -4.50 17.57 -2.66
C LEU A 91 -5.87 17.67 -2.00
N THR A 92 -6.62 16.57 -1.96
CA THR A 92 -7.93 16.53 -1.30
C THR A 92 -7.75 16.18 0.17
N ASN A 93 -8.25 17.05 1.05
CA ASN A 93 -8.12 16.90 2.50
C ASN A 93 -9.28 16.11 3.09
N GLY A 94 -9.04 15.52 4.27
CA GLY A 94 -10.05 14.84 5.06
C GLY A 94 -10.47 13.48 4.48
N PHE A 95 -11.68 13.07 4.79
CA PHE A 95 -12.19 11.76 4.38
C PHE A 95 -12.33 11.61 2.86
N ALA A 96 -12.53 12.70 2.13
CA ALA A 96 -12.59 12.66 0.67
C ALA A 96 -11.25 12.30 0.02
N GLY A 97 -10.14 12.47 0.75
CA GLY A 97 -8.81 12.04 0.30
C GLY A 97 -8.52 10.57 0.54
N ILE A 98 -9.40 9.86 1.22
CA ILE A 98 -9.27 8.42 1.46
C ILE A 98 -9.96 7.68 0.33
N ARG A 99 -9.21 6.86 -0.39
CA ARG A 99 -9.69 6.12 -1.54
C ARG A 99 -9.38 4.65 -1.39
N TRP A 100 -10.14 3.82 -2.09
CA TRP A 100 -9.87 2.40 -2.19
C TRP A 100 -8.79 2.13 -3.23
N TYR A 101 -7.92 1.18 -2.93
CA TYR A 101 -6.87 0.72 -3.83
C TYR A 101 -6.90 -0.80 -3.89
N LYS A 102 -6.54 -1.32 -5.05
CA LYS A 102 -6.44 -2.76 -5.30
C LYS A 102 -5.07 -3.07 -5.87
N LEU A 103 -4.33 -3.91 -5.18
CA LEU A 103 -3.04 -4.42 -5.64
C LEU A 103 -3.26 -5.81 -6.22
N LEU A 104 -3.16 -5.93 -7.53
CA LEU A 104 -3.40 -7.16 -8.27
C LEU A 104 -2.09 -7.78 -8.71
N PHE A 105 -1.86 -9.02 -8.30
CA PHE A 105 -0.69 -9.80 -8.68
C PHE A 105 -0.93 -10.59 -9.97
N THR A 106 0.16 -11.08 -10.57
CA THR A 106 0.13 -11.82 -11.84
C THR A 106 -0.64 -13.13 -11.79
N ASP A 107 -0.77 -13.76 -10.63
CA ASP A 107 -1.50 -15.00 -10.45
C ASP A 107 -3.00 -14.81 -10.27
N GLY A 108 -3.47 -13.56 -10.25
CA GLY A 108 -4.87 -13.21 -10.07
C GLY A 108 -5.28 -12.92 -8.63
N THR A 109 -4.42 -13.15 -7.65
CA THR A 109 -4.71 -12.77 -6.27
C THR A 109 -4.59 -11.25 -6.12
N PHE A 110 -5.36 -10.68 -5.20
CA PHE A 110 -5.34 -9.24 -4.99
C PHE A 110 -5.59 -8.89 -3.53
N TYR A 111 -5.02 -7.75 -3.13
CA TYR A 111 -5.26 -7.13 -1.83
C TYR A 111 -6.02 -5.83 -2.05
N THR A 112 -6.99 -5.54 -1.22
CA THR A 112 -7.73 -4.27 -1.25
C THR A 112 -7.62 -3.57 0.08
N PHE A 113 -7.52 -2.27 0.05
CA PHE A 113 -7.38 -1.45 1.26
C PHE A 113 -7.82 -0.02 0.97
N GLU A 114 -8.16 0.69 2.04
CA GLU A 114 -8.35 2.13 1.99
C GLU A 114 -7.06 2.82 2.41
N ALA A 115 -6.69 3.85 1.70
CA ALA A 115 -5.49 4.62 2.00
C ALA A 115 -5.66 6.07 1.64
N SER A 116 -4.86 6.92 2.28
CA SER A 116 -4.65 8.31 1.88
C SER A 116 -3.21 8.47 1.42
N ILE A 117 -2.99 9.40 0.50
CA ILE A 117 -1.64 9.73 0.06
C ILE A 117 -1.06 10.71 1.07
N SER A 118 0.02 10.31 1.73
CA SER A 118 0.64 11.09 2.80
C SER A 118 1.87 11.87 2.35
N LYS A 119 2.55 11.40 1.30
CA LYS A 119 3.76 12.05 0.78
C LYS A 119 3.74 12.06 -0.74
N TRP A 120 4.23 13.16 -1.29
CA TRP A 120 4.39 13.36 -2.72
C TRP A 120 5.73 14.03 -2.94
N ASN A 121 6.73 13.27 -3.36
CA ASN A 121 8.10 13.74 -3.42
C ASN A 121 8.70 13.54 -4.81
N TYR A 122 9.23 14.62 -5.38
CA TYR A 122 9.90 14.56 -6.68
C TYR A 122 11.37 14.18 -6.51
N LYS A 123 11.83 13.31 -7.39
CA LYS A 123 13.24 12.96 -7.49
C LYS A 123 13.73 13.38 -8.86
N ILE A 124 14.67 14.34 -8.89
CA ILE A 124 15.15 14.99 -10.11
C ILE A 124 16.67 14.79 -10.21
N PRO A 125 17.13 13.63 -10.71
CA PRO A 125 18.56 13.36 -10.82
C PRO A 125 19.18 14.10 -12.01
N VAL A 126 20.47 14.43 -11.90
CA VAL A 126 21.23 15.06 -13.00
C VAL A 126 21.32 14.12 -14.20
N ALA A 127 21.58 12.84 -13.92
CA ALA A 127 21.63 11.80 -14.95
C ALA A 127 20.52 10.78 -14.64
N GLY A 128 19.47 10.78 -15.47
CA GLY A 128 18.34 9.89 -15.28
C GLY A 128 17.02 10.58 -15.61
N VAL A 129 15.92 9.97 -15.19
CA VAL A 129 14.57 10.48 -15.44
C VAL A 129 13.96 11.04 -14.16
N VAL A 130 13.05 11.99 -14.32
CA VAL A 130 12.29 12.54 -13.19
C VAL A 130 11.26 11.52 -12.74
N THR A 131 11.24 11.26 -11.45
CA THR A 131 10.26 10.35 -10.82
C THR A 131 9.56 11.05 -9.67
N VAL A 132 8.41 10.52 -9.30
CA VAL A 132 7.64 10.98 -8.14
C VAL A 132 7.48 9.80 -7.19
N ASP A 133 7.94 9.95 -5.96
CA ASP A 133 7.74 8.95 -4.92
C ASP A 133 6.44 9.26 -4.18
N VAL A 134 5.47 8.37 -4.28
CA VAL A 134 4.16 8.53 -3.64
C VAL A 134 4.06 7.53 -2.51
N THR A 135 3.72 8.00 -1.32
CA THR A 135 3.51 7.15 -0.14
C THR A 135 2.05 7.14 0.23
N PHE A 136 1.47 5.94 0.28
CA PHE A 136 0.10 5.72 0.72
C PHE A 136 0.12 5.24 2.16
N THR A 137 -0.62 5.92 3.02
CA THR A 137 -0.83 5.49 4.40
C THR A 137 -2.15 4.74 4.47
N ILE A 138 -2.07 3.46 4.79
CA ILE A 138 -3.23 2.58 4.82
C ILE A 138 -4.01 2.83 6.10
N THR A 139 -5.31 3.00 5.96
CA THR A 139 -6.23 3.15 7.10
C THR A 139 -7.24 2.00 7.09
N GLY A 140 -7.50 1.45 8.28
CA GLY A 140 -8.44 0.35 8.40
C GLY A 140 -7.85 -1.00 8.01
N GLU A 141 -8.70 -1.92 7.64
CA GLU A 141 -8.34 -3.31 7.36
C GLU A 141 -7.77 -3.46 5.95
N VAL A 142 -6.74 -4.28 5.84
CA VAL A 142 -6.24 -4.76 4.55
C VAL A 142 -6.92 -6.09 4.25
N PHE A 143 -7.72 -6.12 3.20
CA PHE A 143 -8.42 -7.33 2.80
C PHE A 143 -7.48 -8.21 1.97
N VAL A 144 -7.19 -9.39 2.50
CA VAL A 144 -6.29 -10.37 1.86
C VAL A 144 -7.11 -11.39 1.08
N PRO A 145 -6.49 -12.02 0.05
CA PRO A 145 -7.20 -13.03 -0.74
C PRO A 145 -7.56 -14.28 0.05
#